data_1820a685aeb0c7bbd236b811720b509a
#
_entry.id   1820a685aeb0c7bbd236b811720b509a
#
_cell.length_a   1.000
_cell.length_b   1.000
_cell.length_c   1.000
_cell.angle_alpha   90.00
_cell.angle_beta   90.00
_cell.angle_gamma   90.00
#
_symmetry.space_group_name_H-M   'P 1'
#
loop_
_entity.id
_entity.type
_entity.pdbx_description
1 polymer ?
#
loop_
_entity_poly.entity_id
_entity_poly.type
_entity_poly.pdbx_seq_one_letter_code
_entity_poly.pdbx_strand_id
1 'polypeptide(L)'
;MVPAPAPGAPAPDTALWAARCGASLARLRQQRPRIHALTNPVAQALTANGLLAIGAVPTLTTHPDEIEDFVAGSAAVLLNLGMLDGERFAALPRAAAACSRLGRPFVLDPAFADRSPRRRALALALMAETPTILKLNPAEAEAFAADIPARSCLVVTGPVDRIRLGGQALALANGHPLLQDITAAGCLLGAILAACLAVEPDPVLAAATGLSVLNIAAEQAAGLARGPGSFAVHLIDSLAALTPEDIAGRMRLAPAGGDTP
;
A
#
# COMPACT_ATOMS: atom_id res chain seq x y z
N MET A 1 0.31 20.89 8.34
CA MET A 1 1.16 21.17 7.14
C MET A 1 2.40 20.31 7.26
N VAL A 2 2.56 19.31 6.41
CA VAL A 2 3.72 18.40 6.42
C VAL A 2 4.91 19.20 5.87
N PRO A 3 6.04 19.37 6.62
CA PRO A 3 7.15 20.20 6.17
C PRO A 3 7.74 19.66 4.86
N ALA A 4 8.05 20.57 3.93
CA ALA A 4 8.75 20.25 2.69
C ALA A 4 10.15 19.67 2.97
N PRO A 5 10.71 18.81 2.09
CA PRO A 5 12.08 18.36 2.20
C PRO A 5 13.03 19.56 2.23
N ALA A 6 14.16 19.40 2.92
CA ALA A 6 15.18 20.44 3.02
C ALA A 6 15.60 20.90 1.60
N PRO A 7 15.69 22.22 1.35
CA PRO A 7 16.12 22.72 0.06
C PRO A 7 17.57 22.27 -0.20
N GLY A 8 17.81 21.62 -1.35
CA GLY A 8 19.15 21.23 -1.81
C GLY A 8 19.46 19.73 -1.79
N ALA A 9 18.52 18.85 -1.42
CA ALA A 9 18.75 17.42 -1.62
C ALA A 9 18.84 17.11 -3.14
N PRO A 10 19.85 16.34 -3.60
CA PRO A 10 19.96 15.96 -5.00
C PRO A 10 18.70 15.17 -5.41
N ALA A 11 18.29 15.35 -6.67
CA ALA A 11 17.18 14.56 -7.23
C ALA A 11 17.49 13.06 -7.08
N PRO A 12 16.52 12.24 -6.67
CA PRO A 12 16.78 10.82 -6.50
C PRO A 12 17.14 10.17 -7.86
N ASP A 13 18.16 9.32 -7.86
CA ASP A 13 18.57 8.57 -9.04
C ASP A 13 17.49 7.54 -9.41
N THR A 14 16.73 7.82 -10.46
CA THR A 14 15.62 6.98 -10.92
C THR A 14 16.11 5.59 -11.32
N ALA A 15 17.27 5.46 -11.94
CA ALA A 15 17.78 4.16 -12.37
C ALA A 15 18.14 3.27 -11.18
N LEU A 16 18.76 3.85 -10.14
CA LEU A 16 19.07 3.14 -8.91
C LEU A 16 17.79 2.68 -8.18
N TRP A 17 16.79 3.56 -8.05
CA TRP A 17 15.51 3.21 -7.41
C TRP A 17 14.79 2.13 -8.19
N ALA A 18 14.70 2.24 -9.52
CA ALA A 18 14.06 1.27 -10.38
C ALA A 18 14.73 -0.11 -10.28
N ALA A 19 16.06 -0.17 -10.27
CA ALA A 19 16.80 -1.42 -10.10
C ALA A 19 16.50 -2.07 -8.72
N ARG A 20 16.49 -1.27 -7.64
CA ARG A 20 16.15 -1.76 -6.29
C ARG A 20 14.70 -2.26 -6.20
N CYS A 21 13.74 -1.54 -6.77
CA CYS A 21 12.34 -1.94 -6.83
C CYS A 21 12.17 -3.24 -7.64
N GLY A 22 12.84 -3.36 -8.79
CA GLY A 22 12.83 -4.59 -9.59
C GLY A 22 13.39 -5.79 -8.82
N ALA A 23 14.49 -5.61 -8.10
CA ALA A 23 15.06 -6.65 -7.25
C ALA A 23 14.11 -7.06 -6.11
N SER A 24 13.36 -6.09 -5.52
CA SER A 24 12.36 -6.39 -4.50
C SER A 24 11.19 -7.19 -5.06
N LEU A 25 10.70 -6.89 -6.27
CA LEU A 25 9.67 -7.69 -6.95
C LEU A 25 10.17 -9.12 -7.24
N ALA A 26 11.42 -9.28 -7.69
CA ALA A 26 12.01 -10.59 -7.91
C ALA A 26 12.08 -11.42 -6.61
N ARG A 27 12.52 -10.81 -5.50
CA ARG A 27 12.53 -11.46 -4.18
C ARG A 27 11.13 -11.86 -3.72
N LEU A 28 10.12 -11.01 -3.92
CA LEU A 28 8.74 -11.30 -3.57
C LEU A 28 8.24 -12.56 -4.29
N ARG A 29 8.47 -12.66 -5.59
CA ARG A 29 8.09 -13.83 -6.40
C ARG A 29 8.83 -15.10 -5.99
N GLN A 30 10.11 -14.97 -5.65
CA GLN A 30 10.92 -16.10 -5.20
C GLN A 30 10.48 -16.61 -3.81
N GLN A 31 10.24 -15.69 -2.87
CA GLN A 31 9.94 -16.05 -1.46
C GLN A 31 8.48 -16.40 -1.24
N ARG A 32 7.56 -15.91 -2.09
CA ARG A 32 6.12 -16.15 -2.00
C ARG A 32 5.57 -15.92 -0.59
N PRO A 33 5.74 -14.72 -0.02
CA PRO A 33 5.39 -14.45 1.37
C PRO A 33 3.88 -14.61 1.60
N ARG A 34 3.52 -15.09 2.81
CA ARG A 34 2.13 -15.09 3.25
C ARG A 34 1.74 -13.71 3.72
N ILE A 35 0.66 -13.18 3.17
CA ILE A 35 0.14 -11.85 3.50
C ILE A 35 -1.27 -12.00 4.04
N HIS A 36 -1.49 -11.51 5.25
CA HIS A 36 -2.84 -11.41 5.77
C HIS A 36 -3.43 -10.05 5.45
N ALA A 37 -4.56 -10.03 4.73
CA ALA A 37 -5.25 -8.79 4.38
C ALA A 37 -6.60 -8.72 5.09
N LEU A 38 -6.66 -8.01 6.22
CA LEU A 38 -7.91 -7.67 6.88
C LEU A 38 -8.59 -6.54 6.09
N THR A 39 -9.31 -6.91 5.03
CA THR A 39 -9.94 -5.99 4.10
C THR A 39 -11.46 -6.20 4.03
N ASN A 40 -12.16 -5.36 3.30
CA ASN A 40 -13.62 -5.39 3.19
C ASN A 40 -14.11 -6.39 2.13
N PRO A 41 -15.37 -6.90 2.23
CA PRO A 41 -15.89 -7.92 1.33
C PRO A 41 -15.86 -7.53 -0.16
N VAL A 42 -16.02 -6.23 -0.48
CA VAL A 42 -15.99 -5.75 -1.87
C VAL A 42 -14.57 -5.83 -2.46
N ALA A 43 -13.55 -5.73 -1.60
CA ALA A 43 -12.16 -5.75 -2.02
C ALA A 43 -11.52 -7.15 -2.01
N GLN A 44 -12.11 -8.14 -1.33
CA GLN A 44 -11.47 -9.43 -1.08
C GLN A 44 -11.01 -10.12 -2.36
N ALA A 45 -11.87 -10.25 -3.35
CA ALA A 45 -11.55 -10.96 -4.59
C ALA A 45 -10.41 -10.28 -5.37
N LEU A 46 -10.48 -8.96 -5.55
CA LEU A 46 -9.44 -8.21 -6.26
C LEU A 46 -8.11 -8.24 -5.48
N THR A 47 -8.16 -8.11 -4.16
CA THR A 47 -6.98 -8.16 -3.28
C THR A 47 -6.31 -9.54 -3.33
N ALA A 48 -7.08 -10.62 -3.23
CA ALA A 48 -6.55 -11.98 -3.29
C ALA A 48 -5.91 -12.28 -4.65
N ASN A 49 -6.61 -11.96 -5.74
CA ASN A 49 -6.11 -12.19 -7.10
C ASN A 49 -4.87 -11.34 -7.41
N GLY A 50 -4.84 -10.08 -6.97
CA GLY A 50 -3.66 -9.23 -7.14
C GLY A 50 -2.45 -9.71 -6.36
N LEU A 51 -2.62 -10.17 -5.11
CA LEU A 51 -1.54 -10.78 -4.33
C LEU A 51 -1.01 -12.07 -5.00
N LEU A 52 -1.89 -12.94 -5.47
CA LEU A 52 -1.51 -14.15 -6.22
C LEU A 52 -0.75 -13.80 -7.50
N ALA A 53 -1.22 -12.79 -8.24
CA ALA A 53 -0.61 -12.33 -9.49
C ALA A 53 0.84 -11.86 -9.31
N ILE A 54 1.14 -11.16 -8.21
CA ILE A 54 2.51 -10.72 -7.90
C ILE A 54 3.37 -11.82 -7.23
N GLY A 55 2.80 -13.00 -6.93
CA GLY A 55 3.51 -14.14 -6.34
C GLY A 55 3.38 -14.30 -4.83
N ALA A 56 2.59 -13.48 -4.13
CA ALA A 56 2.32 -13.62 -2.69
C ALA A 56 1.21 -14.64 -2.43
N VAL A 57 1.09 -15.11 -1.18
CA VAL A 57 0.05 -16.06 -0.74
C VAL A 57 -0.92 -15.34 0.20
N PRO A 58 -2.15 -15.02 -0.25
CA PRO A 58 -3.11 -14.28 0.55
C PRO A 58 -3.85 -15.12 1.57
N THR A 59 -4.18 -14.53 2.72
CA THR A 59 -5.24 -14.95 3.65
C THR A 59 -6.10 -13.73 3.99
N LEU A 60 -7.43 -13.89 4.13
CA LEU A 60 -8.36 -12.79 4.23
C LEU A 60 -9.43 -12.98 5.32
N THR A 61 -9.19 -13.80 6.34
CA THR A 61 -10.16 -13.94 7.43
C THR A 61 -10.36 -12.62 8.17
N THR A 62 -11.57 -12.43 8.68
CA THR A 62 -11.94 -11.22 9.45
C THR A 62 -12.46 -11.55 10.84
N HIS A 63 -12.54 -12.85 11.18
CA HIS A 63 -13.10 -13.29 12.45
C HIS A 63 -12.19 -12.94 13.63
N PRO A 64 -12.69 -12.26 14.66
CA PRO A 64 -11.84 -11.74 15.74
C PRO A 64 -11.20 -12.85 16.59
N ASP A 65 -11.75 -14.07 16.62
CA ASP A 65 -11.21 -15.14 17.47
C ASP A 65 -10.04 -15.92 16.81
N GLU A 66 -9.85 -15.79 15.50
CA GLU A 66 -8.75 -16.44 14.80
C GLU A 66 -7.71 -15.46 14.24
N ILE A 67 -7.98 -14.14 14.31
CA ILE A 67 -7.16 -13.13 13.64
C ILE A 67 -5.71 -13.14 14.12
N GLU A 68 -5.45 -13.39 15.39
CA GLU A 68 -4.09 -13.40 15.95
C GLU A 68 -3.26 -14.56 15.40
N ASP A 69 -3.86 -15.73 15.16
CA ASP A 69 -3.20 -16.87 14.55
C ASP A 69 -2.80 -16.59 13.09
N PHE A 70 -3.69 -15.92 12.34
CA PHE A 70 -3.39 -15.50 10.98
C PHE A 70 -2.31 -14.42 10.91
N VAL A 71 -2.30 -13.47 11.84
CA VAL A 71 -1.19 -12.51 11.98
C VAL A 71 0.11 -13.23 12.29
N ALA A 72 0.12 -14.19 13.22
CA ALA A 72 1.30 -14.94 13.58
C ALA A 72 1.86 -15.77 12.40
N GLY A 73 0.98 -16.32 11.57
CA GLY A 73 1.32 -17.12 10.39
C GLY A 73 1.72 -16.31 9.15
N SER A 74 1.68 -14.97 9.21
CA SER A 74 1.93 -14.09 8.07
C SER A 74 3.25 -13.36 8.17
N ALA A 75 3.85 -13.03 7.04
CA ALA A 75 5.08 -12.23 6.96
C ALA A 75 4.81 -10.73 7.11
N ALA A 76 3.65 -10.27 6.62
CA ALA A 76 3.17 -8.90 6.79
C ALA A 76 1.63 -8.85 6.74
N VAL A 77 1.04 -7.74 7.19
CA VAL A 77 -0.41 -7.61 7.36
C VAL A 77 -0.91 -6.29 6.74
N LEU A 78 -2.07 -6.33 6.08
CA LEU A 78 -2.85 -5.14 5.75
C LEU A 78 -4.02 -5.00 6.74
N LEU A 79 -4.15 -3.83 7.36
CA LEU A 79 -5.31 -3.40 8.14
C LEU A 79 -6.05 -2.28 7.37
N ASN A 80 -7.19 -2.63 6.75
CA ASN A 80 -7.98 -1.69 5.94
C ASN A 80 -9.35 -1.44 6.59
N LEU A 81 -9.73 -0.18 6.75
CA LEU A 81 -10.95 0.25 7.43
C LEU A 81 -12.17 0.41 6.49
N GLY A 82 -12.09 0.03 5.22
CA GLY A 82 -13.24 0.10 4.31
C GLY A 82 -14.40 -0.76 4.77
N MET A 83 -15.67 -0.32 4.62
CA MET A 83 -16.91 -1.06 4.93
C MET A 83 -16.86 -1.83 6.25
N LEU A 84 -16.64 -1.14 7.37
CA LEU A 84 -16.59 -1.78 8.70
C LEU A 84 -17.92 -2.42 9.08
N ASP A 85 -17.87 -3.70 9.45
CA ASP A 85 -18.88 -4.45 10.17
C ASP A 85 -18.45 -4.69 11.62
N GLY A 86 -19.28 -5.41 12.39
CA GLY A 86 -19.00 -5.68 13.81
C GLY A 86 -17.79 -6.56 14.05
N GLU A 87 -17.59 -7.60 13.21
CA GLU A 87 -16.46 -8.51 13.33
C GLU A 87 -15.15 -7.81 13.04
N ARG A 88 -15.06 -7.08 11.91
CA ARG A 88 -13.86 -6.34 11.54
C ARG A 88 -13.54 -5.20 12.52
N PHE A 89 -14.59 -4.55 13.07
CA PHE A 89 -14.38 -3.54 14.10
C PHE A 89 -13.73 -4.13 15.37
N ALA A 90 -14.06 -5.36 15.73
CA ALA A 90 -13.44 -6.09 16.84
C ALA A 90 -12.08 -6.69 16.49
N ALA A 91 -11.91 -7.20 15.27
CA ALA A 91 -10.68 -7.87 14.82
C ALA A 91 -9.50 -6.90 14.59
N LEU A 92 -9.75 -5.69 14.04
CA LEU A 92 -8.71 -4.73 13.68
C LEU A 92 -7.79 -4.35 14.85
N PRO A 93 -8.28 -3.98 16.05
CA PRO A 93 -7.42 -3.68 17.20
C PRO A 93 -6.62 -4.90 17.67
N ARG A 94 -7.22 -6.08 17.66
CA ARG A 94 -6.54 -7.34 18.03
C ARG A 94 -5.40 -7.66 17.07
N ALA A 95 -5.66 -7.49 15.75
CA ALA A 95 -4.65 -7.68 14.71
C ALA A 95 -3.48 -6.69 14.85
N ALA A 96 -3.76 -5.41 15.09
CA ALA A 96 -2.73 -4.39 15.27
C ALA A 96 -1.86 -4.68 16.50
N ALA A 97 -2.48 -4.97 17.65
CA ALA A 97 -1.77 -5.36 18.87
C ALA A 97 -0.94 -6.64 18.69
N ALA A 98 -1.46 -7.63 17.93
CA ALA A 98 -0.71 -8.84 17.59
C ALA A 98 0.49 -8.52 16.68
N CYS A 99 0.35 -7.63 15.70
CA CYS A 99 1.47 -7.17 14.87
C CYS A 99 2.57 -6.54 15.72
N SER A 100 2.22 -5.62 16.62
CA SER A 100 3.17 -4.96 17.52
C SER A 100 3.87 -5.96 18.45
N ARG A 101 3.12 -6.85 19.08
CA ARG A 101 3.65 -7.88 19.99
C ARG A 101 4.61 -8.85 19.30
N LEU A 102 4.31 -9.23 18.05
CA LEU A 102 5.07 -10.23 17.28
C LEU A 102 6.14 -9.61 16.37
N GLY A 103 6.26 -8.27 16.36
CA GLY A 103 7.17 -7.57 15.44
C GLY A 103 6.81 -7.78 13.97
N ARG A 104 5.53 -8.00 13.64
CA ARG A 104 5.08 -8.16 12.26
C ARG A 104 4.85 -6.79 11.62
N PRO A 105 5.49 -6.48 10.47
CA PRO A 105 5.22 -5.24 9.78
C PRO A 105 3.78 -5.20 9.27
N PHE A 106 3.14 -4.04 9.37
CA PHE A 106 1.80 -3.89 8.85
C PHE A 106 1.59 -2.55 8.15
N VAL A 107 0.68 -2.58 7.18
CA VAL A 107 0.16 -1.41 6.46
C VAL A 107 -1.17 -1.05 7.08
N LEU A 108 -1.37 0.22 7.43
CA LEU A 108 -2.67 0.75 7.82
C LEU A 108 -3.23 1.60 6.67
N ASP A 109 -4.44 1.24 6.21
CA ASP A 109 -5.25 1.99 5.25
C ASP A 109 -6.56 2.42 5.93
N PRO A 110 -6.63 3.62 6.54
CA PRO A 110 -7.77 4.07 7.33
C PRO A 110 -8.90 4.61 6.43
N ALA A 111 -9.24 3.89 5.39
CA ALA A 111 -10.20 4.26 4.37
C ALA A 111 -11.48 4.90 4.93
N PHE A 112 -11.80 6.12 4.47
CA PHE A 112 -12.96 6.92 4.90
C PHE A 112 -12.98 7.31 6.39
N ALA A 113 -11.84 7.28 7.08
CA ALA A 113 -11.80 7.68 8.49
C ALA A 113 -11.97 9.20 8.68
N ASP A 114 -11.78 9.98 7.65
CA ASP A 114 -12.12 11.41 7.56
C ASP A 114 -13.63 11.67 7.60
N ARG A 115 -14.46 10.68 7.24
CA ARG A 115 -15.92 10.81 7.07
C ARG A 115 -16.73 10.42 8.31
N SER A 116 -16.13 9.76 9.32
CA SER A 116 -16.85 9.23 10.47
C SER A 116 -16.05 9.37 11.75
N PRO A 117 -16.57 10.04 12.79
CA PRO A 117 -15.90 10.15 14.10
C PRO A 117 -15.53 8.78 14.70
N ARG A 118 -16.39 7.78 14.53
CA ARG A 118 -16.16 6.42 15.03
C ARG A 118 -14.99 5.75 14.28
N ARG A 119 -14.91 5.92 12.95
CA ARG A 119 -13.78 5.42 12.17
C ARG A 119 -12.49 6.16 12.50
N ARG A 120 -12.58 7.48 12.69
CA ARG A 120 -11.44 8.30 13.11
C ARG A 120 -10.87 7.81 14.43
N ALA A 121 -11.72 7.57 15.43
CA ALA A 121 -11.28 7.04 16.73
C ALA A 121 -10.57 5.69 16.58
N LEU A 122 -11.13 4.78 15.78
CA LEU A 122 -10.48 3.50 15.49
C LEU A 122 -9.14 3.69 14.76
N ALA A 123 -9.10 4.53 13.74
CA ALA A 123 -7.87 4.81 13.00
C ALA A 123 -6.76 5.34 13.91
N LEU A 124 -7.07 6.27 14.81
CA LEU A 124 -6.13 6.80 15.80
C LEU A 124 -5.62 5.71 16.75
N ALA A 125 -6.50 4.82 17.23
CA ALA A 125 -6.11 3.69 18.06
C ALA A 125 -5.14 2.74 17.31
N LEU A 126 -5.38 2.50 16.01
CA LEU A 126 -4.50 1.66 15.18
C LEU A 126 -3.18 2.37 14.84
N MET A 127 -3.18 3.68 14.65
CA MET A 127 -1.97 4.48 14.45
C MET A 127 -1.05 4.47 15.68
N ALA A 128 -1.63 4.37 16.89
CA ALA A 128 -0.86 4.24 18.14
C ALA A 128 -0.01 2.97 18.18
N GLU A 129 -0.40 1.92 17.44
CA GLU A 129 0.39 0.69 17.25
C GLU A 129 1.55 0.87 16.25
N THR A 130 1.76 2.07 15.74
CA THR A 130 2.86 2.46 14.84
C THR A 130 2.95 1.57 13.60
N PRO A 131 2.02 1.70 12.63
CA PRO A 131 2.07 0.98 11.37
C PRO A 131 3.41 1.23 10.66
N THR A 132 3.97 0.19 10.05
CA THR A 132 5.21 0.33 9.27
C THR A 132 5.00 1.25 8.07
N ILE A 133 3.85 1.11 7.38
CA ILE A 133 3.39 2.04 6.35
C ILE A 133 1.99 2.53 6.72
N LEU A 134 1.79 3.85 6.69
CA LEU A 134 0.48 4.49 6.75
C LEU A 134 0.14 4.99 5.35
N LYS A 135 -0.88 4.38 4.73
CA LYS A 135 -1.34 4.75 3.38
C LYS A 135 -2.60 5.61 3.48
N LEU A 136 -2.55 6.81 2.95
CA LEU A 136 -3.63 7.80 2.97
C LEU A 136 -3.91 8.30 1.56
N ASN A 137 -5.14 8.76 1.32
CA ASN A 137 -5.43 9.67 0.22
C ASN A 137 -5.21 11.14 0.68
N PRO A 138 -5.26 12.15 -0.21
CA PRO A 138 -5.00 13.55 0.17
C PRO A 138 -5.93 14.08 1.27
N ALA A 139 -7.23 13.75 1.22
CA ALA A 139 -8.20 14.21 2.22
C ALA A 139 -7.95 13.57 3.60
N GLU A 140 -7.60 12.30 3.63
CA GLU A 140 -7.19 11.58 4.84
C GLU A 140 -5.87 12.15 5.39
N ALA A 141 -4.90 12.44 4.52
CA ALA A 141 -3.61 13.02 4.93
C ALA A 141 -3.78 14.40 5.58
N GLU A 142 -4.68 15.22 5.06
CA GLU A 142 -5.06 16.50 5.67
C GLU A 142 -5.75 16.28 7.02
N ALA A 143 -6.74 15.38 7.08
CA ALA A 143 -7.51 15.09 8.28
C ALA A 143 -6.66 14.53 9.44
N PHE A 144 -5.61 13.79 9.14
CA PHE A 144 -4.70 13.17 10.13
C PHE A 144 -3.34 13.87 10.27
N ALA A 145 -3.13 15.02 9.66
CA ALA A 145 -1.80 15.67 9.58
C ALA A 145 -1.07 15.79 10.93
N ALA A 146 -1.81 16.02 12.03
CA ALA A 146 -1.25 16.13 13.38
C ALA A 146 -1.05 14.78 14.09
N ASP A 147 -1.64 13.70 13.56
CA ASP A 147 -1.71 12.39 14.21
C ASP A 147 -0.79 11.35 13.56
N ILE A 148 -0.10 11.71 12.45
CA ILE A 148 0.77 10.79 11.71
C ILE A 148 1.96 10.37 12.58
N PRO A 149 2.16 9.06 12.85
CA PRO A 149 3.26 8.62 13.68
C PRO A 149 4.61 8.88 12.98
N ALA A 150 5.55 9.51 13.66
CA ALA A 150 6.84 9.90 13.09
C ALA A 150 7.70 8.72 12.60
N ARG A 151 7.44 7.51 13.09
CA ARG A 151 8.15 6.28 12.70
C ARG A 151 7.47 5.52 11.56
N SER A 152 6.27 5.91 11.17
CA SER A 152 5.56 5.28 10.05
C SER A 152 5.99 5.89 8.73
N CYS A 153 6.25 5.04 7.74
CA CYS A 153 6.42 5.47 6.36
C CYS A 153 5.06 5.93 5.82
N LEU A 154 4.94 7.23 5.58
CA LEU A 154 3.73 7.81 5.03
C LEU A 154 3.70 7.63 3.52
N VAL A 155 2.61 7.06 3.00
CA VAL A 155 2.30 7.00 1.57
C VAL A 155 1.02 7.80 1.34
N VAL A 156 1.09 8.88 0.56
CA VAL A 156 -0.08 9.66 0.14
C VAL A 156 -0.30 9.43 -1.35
N THR A 157 -1.42 8.78 -1.68
CA THR A 157 -1.78 8.46 -3.07
C THR A 157 -2.40 9.67 -3.77
N GLY A 158 -2.17 9.78 -5.09
CA GLY A 158 -2.71 10.87 -5.89
C GLY A 158 -2.26 10.79 -7.35
N PRO A 159 -2.44 11.86 -8.15
CA PRO A 159 -1.85 11.93 -9.50
C PRO A 159 -0.33 11.78 -9.49
N VAL A 160 0.30 12.18 -8.40
CA VAL A 160 1.69 11.88 -8.03
C VAL A 160 1.65 11.31 -6.62
N ASP A 161 2.06 10.05 -6.49
CA ASP A 161 2.15 9.40 -5.18
C ASP A 161 3.37 9.88 -4.42
N ARG A 162 3.21 10.14 -3.12
CA ARG A 162 4.29 10.64 -2.25
C ARG A 162 4.59 9.68 -1.14
N ILE A 163 5.88 9.45 -0.90
CA ILE A 163 6.41 8.62 0.19
C ILE A 163 7.26 9.50 1.09
N ARG A 164 7.11 9.36 2.42
CA ARG A 164 7.93 10.09 3.41
C ARG A 164 8.22 9.23 4.62
N LEU A 165 9.47 9.27 5.07
CA LEU A 165 9.89 8.71 6.36
C LEU A 165 11.09 9.52 6.86
N GLY A 166 10.96 10.16 8.01
CA GLY A 166 12.01 11.03 8.54
C GLY A 166 12.39 12.13 7.52
N GLY A 167 13.69 12.21 7.18
CA GLY A 167 14.20 13.15 6.19
C GLY A 167 14.14 12.66 4.73
N GLN A 168 13.69 11.42 4.49
CA GLN A 168 13.58 10.85 3.15
C GLN A 168 12.22 11.19 2.53
N ALA A 169 12.21 11.59 1.26
CA ALA A 169 11.00 11.83 0.50
C ALA A 169 11.19 11.36 -0.95
N LEU A 170 10.19 10.70 -1.50
CA LEU A 170 10.09 10.28 -2.90
C LEU A 170 8.73 10.66 -3.45
N ALA A 171 8.68 10.92 -4.76
CA ALA A 171 7.44 11.11 -5.48
C ALA A 171 7.46 10.27 -6.77
N LEU A 172 6.37 9.54 -7.03
CA LEU A 172 6.21 8.69 -8.20
C LEU A 172 5.06 9.21 -9.06
N ALA A 173 5.33 9.38 -10.36
CA ALA A 173 4.37 9.90 -11.32
C ALA A 173 3.82 8.81 -12.26
N ASN A 174 3.95 7.55 -11.89
CA ASN A 174 3.30 6.44 -12.58
C ASN A 174 1.85 6.30 -12.13
N GLY A 175 1.04 5.70 -12.99
CA GLY A 175 -0.35 5.38 -12.70
C GLY A 175 -1.28 5.73 -13.85
N HIS A 176 -2.54 5.35 -13.71
CA HIS A 176 -3.56 5.62 -14.72
C HIS A 176 -4.90 5.96 -14.07
N PRO A 177 -5.67 6.95 -14.59
CA PRO A 177 -6.98 7.36 -14.04
C PRO A 177 -7.98 6.22 -13.86
N LEU A 178 -7.98 5.21 -14.72
CA LEU A 178 -8.86 4.04 -14.62
C LEU A 178 -8.74 3.28 -13.29
N LEU A 179 -7.68 3.47 -12.51
CA LEU A 179 -7.61 2.95 -11.14
C LEU A 179 -8.70 3.52 -10.23
N GLN A 180 -9.21 4.73 -10.53
CA GLN A 180 -10.30 5.35 -9.77
C GLN A 180 -11.67 4.85 -10.21
N ASP A 181 -11.77 4.26 -11.41
CA ASP A 181 -13.01 3.77 -12.00
C ASP A 181 -13.27 2.28 -11.68
N ILE A 182 -12.36 1.62 -10.97
CA ILE A 182 -12.55 0.26 -10.46
C ILE A 182 -12.59 0.26 -8.93
N THR A 183 -13.52 -0.52 -8.39
CA THR A 183 -13.64 -0.67 -6.94
C THR A 183 -12.42 -1.38 -6.36
N ALA A 184 -11.98 -0.92 -5.18
CA ALA A 184 -10.97 -1.56 -4.35
C ALA A 184 -9.51 -1.47 -4.86
N ALA A 185 -9.19 -0.68 -5.88
CA ALA A 185 -7.80 -0.48 -6.30
C ALA A 185 -6.91 0.04 -5.15
N GLY A 186 -7.44 0.94 -4.29
CA GLY A 186 -6.73 1.41 -3.10
C GLY A 186 -6.47 0.33 -2.05
N CYS A 187 -7.43 -0.60 -1.85
CA CYS A 187 -7.27 -1.74 -0.95
C CYS A 187 -6.23 -2.73 -1.50
N LEU A 188 -6.25 -2.97 -2.81
CA LEU A 188 -5.24 -3.78 -3.50
C LEU A 188 -3.85 -3.18 -3.31
N LEU A 189 -3.69 -1.85 -3.49
CA LEU A 189 -2.41 -1.18 -3.23
C LEU A 189 -1.93 -1.44 -1.80
N GLY A 190 -2.81 -1.30 -0.79
CA GLY A 190 -2.46 -1.59 0.60
C GLY A 190 -1.92 -3.00 0.79
N ALA A 191 -2.51 -4.00 0.12
CA ALA A 191 -2.06 -5.39 0.18
C ALA A 191 -0.72 -5.61 -0.56
N ILE A 192 -0.52 -4.95 -1.70
CA ILE A 192 0.75 -4.98 -2.44
C ILE A 192 1.87 -4.35 -1.60
N LEU A 193 1.60 -3.23 -0.91
CA LEU A 193 2.54 -2.60 0.02
C LEU A 193 2.94 -3.57 1.15
N ALA A 194 1.96 -4.30 1.72
CA ALA A 194 2.25 -5.31 2.73
C ALA A 194 3.10 -6.46 2.16
N ALA A 195 2.85 -6.90 0.93
CA ALA A 195 3.65 -7.92 0.27
C ALA A 195 5.10 -7.47 0.03
N CYS A 196 5.30 -6.20 -0.32
CA CYS A 196 6.63 -5.62 -0.46
C CYS A 196 7.36 -5.51 0.88
N LEU A 197 6.66 -5.11 1.96
CA LEU A 197 7.23 -5.09 3.33
C LEU A 197 7.67 -6.46 3.83
N ALA A 198 7.02 -7.53 3.37
CA ALA A 198 7.38 -8.90 3.75
C ALA A 198 8.78 -9.33 3.27
N VAL A 199 9.31 -8.68 2.23
CA VAL A 199 10.59 -9.04 1.59
C VAL A 199 11.61 -7.90 1.57
N GLU A 200 11.19 -6.70 1.98
CA GLU A 200 12.03 -5.50 1.98
C GLU A 200 11.94 -4.77 3.33
N PRO A 201 13.03 -4.78 4.13
CA PRO A 201 13.02 -4.18 5.45
C PRO A 201 13.05 -2.64 5.43
N ASP A 202 13.49 -2.01 4.33
CA ASP A 202 13.42 -0.55 4.15
C ASP A 202 11.99 -0.14 3.75
N PRO A 203 11.22 0.53 4.64
CA PRO A 203 9.82 0.84 4.35
C PRO A 203 9.64 1.81 3.17
N VAL A 204 10.63 2.67 2.92
CA VAL A 204 10.59 3.62 1.79
C VAL A 204 10.74 2.86 0.47
N LEU A 205 11.68 1.91 0.42
CA LEU A 205 11.86 1.06 -0.77
C LEU A 205 10.67 0.11 -0.96
N ALA A 206 10.14 -0.47 0.13
CA ALA A 206 8.94 -1.30 0.05
C ALA A 206 7.74 -0.51 -0.51
N ALA A 207 7.55 0.72 -0.06
CA ALA A 207 6.50 1.61 -0.55
C ALA A 207 6.72 1.99 -2.03
N ALA A 208 7.94 2.36 -2.42
CA ALA A 208 8.28 2.68 -3.81
C ALA A 208 8.06 1.47 -4.73
N THR A 209 8.42 0.27 -4.26
CA THR A 209 8.19 -0.99 -5.00
C THR A 209 6.70 -1.23 -5.19
N GLY A 210 5.90 -1.16 -4.13
CA GLY A 210 4.46 -1.42 -4.19
C GLY A 210 3.71 -0.45 -5.11
N LEU A 211 4.04 0.84 -5.04
CA LEU A 211 3.50 1.86 -5.93
C LEU A 211 3.91 1.61 -7.38
N SER A 212 5.20 1.31 -7.64
CA SER A 212 5.68 1.02 -9.00
C SER A 212 4.99 -0.22 -9.58
N VAL A 213 4.83 -1.29 -8.79
CA VAL A 213 4.19 -2.54 -9.22
C VAL A 213 2.74 -2.29 -9.65
N LEU A 214 1.93 -1.62 -8.81
CA LEU A 214 0.53 -1.38 -9.16
C LEU A 214 0.40 -0.38 -10.31
N ASN A 215 1.13 0.72 -10.25
CA ASN A 215 0.94 1.84 -11.17
C ASN A 215 1.45 1.51 -12.58
N ILE A 216 2.58 0.82 -12.71
CA ILE A 216 3.10 0.41 -14.03
C ILE A 216 2.21 -0.69 -14.62
N ALA A 217 1.74 -1.65 -13.82
CA ALA A 217 0.76 -2.62 -14.27
C ALA A 217 -0.55 -1.96 -14.73
N ALA A 218 -0.99 -0.90 -14.04
CA ALA A 218 -2.17 -0.13 -14.45
C ALA A 218 -1.96 0.60 -15.78
N GLU A 219 -0.78 1.16 -16.04
CA GLU A 219 -0.45 1.77 -17.33
C GLU A 219 -0.47 0.73 -18.47
N GLN A 220 0.09 -0.46 -18.23
CA GLN A 220 0.05 -1.56 -19.20
C GLN A 220 -1.38 -2.04 -19.46
N ALA A 221 -2.17 -2.25 -18.39
CA ALA A 221 -3.57 -2.65 -18.47
C ALA A 221 -4.43 -1.65 -19.24
N ALA A 222 -4.21 -0.35 -19.04
CA ALA A 222 -4.95 0.70 -19.70
C ALA A 222 -4.75 0.70 -21.23
N GLY A 223 -3.54 0.35 -21.69
CA GLY A 223 -3.25 0.20 -23.12
C GLY A 223 -4.01 -0.95 -23.80
N LEU A 224 -4.53 -1.92 -23.02
CA LEU A 224 -5.27 -3.08 -23.49
C LEU A 224 -6.79 -2.94 -23.26
N ALA A 225 -7.19 -2.06 -22.36
CA ALA A 225 -8.56 -1.94 -21.90
C ALA A 225 -9.46 -1.14 -22.86
N ARG A 226 -10.73 -1.55 -22.94
CA ARG A 226 -11.80 -0.77 -23.61
C ARG A 226 -12.59 0.10 -22.62
N GLY A 227 -12.42 -0.11 -21.33
CA GLY A 227 -13.13 0.56 -20.25
C GLY A 227 -12.87 -0.12 -18.90
N PRO A 228 -13.51 0.32 -17.81
CA PRO A 228 -13.21 -0.15 -16.45
C PRO A 228 -13.32 -1.67 -16.27
N GLY A 229 -14.31 -2.32 -16.90
CA GLY A 229 -14.51 -3.77 -16.77
C GLY A 229 -13.33 -4.58 -17.34
N SER A 230 -12.91 -4.29 -18.58
CA SER A 230 -11.74 -4.94 -19.19
C SER A 230 -10.44 -4.48 -18.52
N PHE A 231 -10.36 -3.24 -18.04
CA PHE A 231 -9.21 -2.76 -17.28
C PHE A 231 -8.97 -3.58 -16.01
N ALA A 232 -10.03 -3.90 -15.24
CA ALA A 232 -9.90 -4.72 -14.03
C ALA A 232 -9.34 -6.12 -14.34
N VAL A 233 -9.73 -6.73 -15.47
CA VAL A 233 -9.18 -8.01 -15.93
C VAL A 233 -7.72 -7.85 -16.32
N HIS A 234 -7.40 -6.90 -17.20
CA HIS A 234 -6.03 -6.67 -17.67
C HIS A 234 -5.09 -6.20 -16.56
N LEU A 235 -5.59 -5.56 -15.49
CA LEU A 235 -4.77 -5.20 -14.35
C LEU A 235 -4.18 -6.43 -13.64
N ILE A 236 -4.98 -7.47 -13.43
CA ILE A 236 -4.49 -8.72 -12.85
C ILE A 236 -3.49 -9.41 -13.79
N ASP A 237 -3.78 -9.46 -15.08
CA ASP A 237 -2.88 -10.04 -16.07
C ASP A 237 -1.55 -9.26 -16.12
N SER A 238 -1.61 -7.92 -16.12
CA SER A 238 -0.41 -7.07 -16.11
C SER A 238 0.40 -7.20 -14.82
N LEU A 239 -0.24 -7.33 -13.65
CA LEU A 239 0.45 -7.62 -12.39
C LEU A 239 1.22 -8.96 -12.45
N ALA A 240 0.62 -9.99 -13.06
CA ALA A 240 1.26 -11.29 -13.22
C ALA A 240 2.43 -11.24 -14.21
N ALA A 241 2.28 -10.50 -15.29
CA ALA A 241 3.28 -10.38 -16.37
C ALA A 241 4.40 -9.39 -16.06
N LEU A 242 4.21 -8.44 -15.12
CA LEU A 242 5.15 -7.36 -14.82
C LEU A 242 6.55 -7.89 -14.50
N THR A 243 7.59 -7.39 -15.14
CA THR A 243 8.97 -7.81 -14.92
C THR A 243 9.80 -6.73 -14.20
N PRO A 244 10.97 -7.06 -13.61
CA PRO A 244 11.92 -6.08 -13.13
C PRO A 244 12.36 -5.08 -14.20
N GLU A 245 12.47 -5.53 -15.45
CA GLU A 245 12.83 -4.72 -16.62
C GLU A 245 11.73 -3.71 -16.96
N ASP A 246 10.46 -4.07 -16.78
CA ASP A 246 9.35 -3.12 -16.91
C ASP A 246 9.46 -1.98 -15.90
N ILE A 247 9.81 -2.30 -14.64
CA ILE A 247 10.04 -1.28 -13.62
C ILE A 247 11.22 -0.40 -14.00
N ALA A 248 12.33 -1.00 -14.45
CA ALA A 248 13.52 -0.28 -14.86
C ALA A 248 13.26 0.69 -16.03
N GLY A 249 12.44 0.27 -17.00
CA GLY A 249 12.15 1.06 -18.20
C GLY A 249 11.00 2.07 -18.04
N ARG A 250 10.15 1.92 -17.01
CA ARG A 250 8.89 2.70 -16.89
C ARG A 250 8.76 3.52 -15.60
N MET A 251 9.59 3.26 -14.58
CA MET A 251 9.52 4.04 -13.34
C MET A 251 9.78 5.52 -13.58
N ARG A 252 8.92 6.38 -13.07
CA ARG A 252 9.05 7.83 -13.16
C ARG A 252 9.04 8.44 -11.76
N LEU A 253 10.19 8.94 -11.33
CA LEU A 253 10.27 9.77 -10.15
C LEU A 253 10.00 11.22 -10.52
N ALA A 254 9.19 11.88 -9.70
CA ALA A 254 8.93 13.32 -9.78
C ALA A 254 9.76 14.05 -8.72
N PRO A 255 9.97 15.38 -8.84
CA PRO A 255 10.55 16.17 -7.77
C PRO A 255 9.73 16.02 -6.48
N ALA A 256 10.42 15.74 -5.35
CA ALA A 256 9.77 15.53 -4.07
C ALA A 256 9.15 16.82 -3.47
N GLY A 257 9.43 17.98 -4.05
CA GLY A 257 9.04 19.33 -3.63
C GLY A 257 8.09 20.01 -4.62
N GLY A 258 6.94 19.40 -4.89
CA GLY A 258 5.82 20.07 -5.55
C GLY A 258 4.66 20.12 -4.56
N ASP A 259 4.38 21.31 -4.00
CA ASP A 259 3.11 21.57 -3.34
C ASP A 259 2.02 21.33 -4.38
N THR A 260 1.13 20.38 -4.09
CA THR A 260 -0.21 20.42 -4.65
C THR A 260 -1.12 20.87 -3.52
N PRO A 261 -2.05 21.82 -3.81
CA PRO A 261 -2.93 22.42 -2.82
C PRO A 261 -3.77 21.39 -2.07
#